data_50a5915174189b95109cd60501bfc6b2
#
_entry.id   50a5915174189b95109cd60501bfc6b2
#
_cell.length_a   1.000
_cell.length_b   1.000
_cell.length_c   1.000
_cell.angle_alpha   90.00
_cell.angle_beta   90.00
_cell.angle_gamma   90.00
#
_symmetry.space_group_name_H-M   'P 1'
#
loop_
_entity.id
_entity.type
_entity.pdbx_description
1 polymer ?
#
loop_
_entity_poly.entity_id
_entity_poly.type
_entity_poly.pdbx_seq_one_letter_code
_entity_poly.pdbx_strand_id
1 'polypeptide(L)'
;DVNSMKPLDNLCHPISVIREAEELAADAFGAAHAFLMVGGTTSSVQTMVLSVCKRGDKIILPRNVHRSVINALVLCGAIPVYVNPEVNHHRGISLGMKREQVAKAIAEHPDAVAVLVNNPTYYGICSDLKAIVKMAHDAGMYCLADEAHGTHFYFGEDMPVSAMEAGADMASVSMHKSGGSLTQSSLLLVLSLIHISEPTRPI
;
A
#
# COMPACT_ATOMS: atom_id res chain seq x y z
N ASP A 1 -19.15 21.22 13.35
CA ASP A 1 -18.06 20.27 13.63
C ASP A 1 -18.58 19.00 14.27
N VAL A 2 -18.67 17.94 13.48
CA VAL A 2 -19.15 16.61 13.95
C VAL A 2 -18.26 15.99 15.01
N ASN A 3 -16.98 16.36 15.07
CA ASN A 3 -15.98 15.83 16.02
C ASN A 3 -16.28 16.17 17.49
N SER A 4 -17.14 17.15 17.75
CA SER A 4 -17.53 17.53 19.13
C SER A 4 -18.82 16.85 19.58
N MET A 5 -19.43 16.02 18.76
CA MET A 5 -20.65 15.30 19.06
C MET A 5 -20.32 13.88 19.54
N LYS A 6 -20.47 13.60 20.83
CA LYS A 6 -20.18 12.28 21.43
C LYS A 6 -20.73 11.08 20.65
N PRO A 7 -21.96 11.12 20.07
CA PRO A 7 -22.49 9.96 19.32
C PRO A 7 -21.78 9.68 17.98
N LEU A 8 -20.98 10.64 17.46
CA LEU A 8 -20.35 10.53 16.13
C LEU A 8 -18.89 10.11 16.19
N ASP A 9 -18.36 9.84 17.38
CA ASP A 9 -16.99 9.39 17.60
C ASP A 9 -15.90 10.41 17.22
N ASN A 10 -14.63 10.04 17.36
CA ASN A 10 -13.48 10.87 17.02
C ASN A 10 -12.48 10.04 16.19
N LEU A 11 -12.25 10.45 14.95
CA LEU A 11 -11.35 9.73 14.04
C LEU A 11 -9.91 9.59 14.54
N CYS A 12 -9.43 10.54 15.35
CA CYS A 12 -8.08 10.47 15.91
C CYS A 12 -7.98 9.51 17.12
N HIS A 13 -9.12 9.13 17.68
CA HIS A 13 -9.22 8.17 18.79
C HIS A 13 -10.58 7.47 18.74
N PRO A 14 -10.80 6.59 17.77
CA PRO A 14 -12.09 5.95 17.56
C PRO A 14 -12.39 4.94 18.67
N ILE A 15 -13.58 5.05 19.27
CA ILE A 15 -14.04 4.20 20.37
C ILE A 15 -15.47 3.66 20.18
N SER A 16 -16.18 4.13 19.16
CA SER A 16 -17.58 3.75 18.88
C SER A 16 -17.83 3.52 17.39
N VAL A 17 -18.68 4.32 16.76
CA VAL A 17 -19.14 4.09 15.36
C VAL A 17 -18.02 4.11 14.31
N ILE A 18 -16.98 4.92 14.51
CA ILE A 18 -15.83 4.93 13.59
C ILE A 18 -15.02 3.66 13.79
N ARG A 19 -14.77 3.27 15.05
CA ARG A 19 -14.07 2.01 15.35
C ARG A 19 -14.80 0.80 14.81
N GLU A 20 -16.13 0.73 15.00
CA GLU A 20 -16.94 -0.34 14.44
C GLU A 20 -16.84 -0.38 12.89
N ALA A 21 -16.87 0.78 12.24
CA ALA A 21 -16.70 0.87 10.79
C ALA A 21 -15.29 0.40 10.32
N GLU A 22 -14.24 0.71 11.08
CA GLU A 22 -12.87 0.24 10.80
C GLU A 22 -12.74 -1.27 11.00
N GLU A 23 -13.37 -1.83 12.05
CA GLU A 23 -13.39 -3.29 12.31
C GLU A 23 -14.16 -4.04 11.21
N LEU A 24 -15.33 -3.54 10.79
CA LEU A 24 -16.09 -4.09 9.66
C LEU A 24 -15.33 -4.00 8.34
N ALA A 25 -14.61 -2.88 8.11
CA ALA A 25 -13.77 -2.74 6.93
C ALA A 25 -12.60 -3.72 6.97
N ALA A 26 -11.95 -3.93 8.10
CA ALA A 26 -10.87 -4.90 8.24
C ALA A 26 -11.34 -6.33 7.91
N ASP A 27 -12.49 -6.73 8.44
CA ASP A 27 -13.11 -8.03 8.13
C ASP A 27 -13.44 -8.16 6.64
N ALA A 28 -14.12 -7.17 6.07
CA ALA A 28 -14.54 -7.19 4.66
C ALA A 28 -13.37 -7.25 3.67
N PHE A 29 -12.23 -6.64 4.01
CA PHE A 29 -11.02 -6.62 3.19
C PHE A 29 -10.00 -7.70 3.56
N GLY A 30 -10.27 -8.55 4.55
CA GLY A 30 -9.35 -9.59 5.02
C GLY A 30 -8.06 -9.04 5.62
N ALA A 31 -8.11 -7.86 6.22
CA ALA A 31 -7.00 -7.22 6.91
C ALA A 31 -7.07 -7.45 8.43
N ALA A 32 -5.94 -7.35 9.12
CA ALA A 32 -5.94 -7.34 10.58
C ALA A 32 -6.47 -6.00 11.14
N HIS A 33 -6.17 -4.91 10.44
CA HIS A 33 -6.66 -3.58 10.77
C HIS A 33 -6.97 -2.77 9.50
N ALA A 34 -7.99 -1.93 9.57
CA ALA A 34 -8.31 -0.93 8.57
C ALA A 34 -8.45 0.43 9.23
N PHE A 35 -7.91 1.47 8.61
CA PHE A 35 -7.98 2.84 9.09
C PHE A 35 -8.66 3.73 8.06
N LEU A 36 -9.66 4.49 8.47
CA LEU A 36 -10.33 5.48 7.63
C LEU A 36 -9.42 6.70 7.41
N MET A 37 -9.07 6.97 6.17
CA MET A 37 -8.10 8.01 5.80
C MET A 37 -8.79 9.22 5.15
N VAL A 38 -8.98 10.30 5.90
CA VAL A 38 -9.65 11.53 5.45
C VAL A 38 -8.88 12.26 4.34
N GLY A 39 -7.56 12.18 4.37
CA GLY A 39 -6.69 12.76 3.32
C GLY A 39 -6.66 11.96 2.01
N GLY A 40 -7.52 10.95 1.87
CA GLY A 40 -7.57 10.06 0.71
C GLY A 40 -6.34 9.15 0.62
N THR A 41 -6.22 8.44 -0.50
CA THR A 41 -5.13 7.50 -0.76
C THR A 41 -3.75 8.16 -0.75
N THR A 42 -3.66 9.44 -1.04
CA THR A 42 -2.41 10.20 -0.89
C THR A 42 -1.88 10.13 0.54
N SER A 43 -2.73 10.38 1.53
CA SER A 43 -2.38 10.30 2.95
C SER A 43 -2.08 8.85 3.35
N SER A 44 -2.89 7.89 2.90
CA SER A 44 -2.69 6.47 3.16
C SER A 44 -1.32 5.96 2.64
N VAL A 45 -0.98 6.25 1.39
CA VAL A 45 0.31 5.88 0.79
C VAL A 45 1.48 6.54 1.51
N GLN A 46 1.35 7.82 1.88
CA GLN A 46 2.38 8.51 2.66
C GLN A 46 2.56 7.84 4.03
N THR A 47 1.49 7.49 4.70
CA THR A 47 1.53 6.79 5.99
C THR A 47 2.24 5.45 5.86
N MET A 48 1.93 4.62 4.84
CA MET A 48 2.63 3.34 4.61
C MET A 48 4.14 3.55 4.49
N VAL A 49 4.58 4.47 3.64
CA VAL A 49 6.01 4.72 3.43
C VAL A 49 6.69 5.25 4.69
N LEU A 50 6.07 6.24 5.36
CA LEU A 50 6.62 6.86 6.57
C LEU A 50 6.68 5.90 7.77
N SER A 51 5.82 4.86 7.81
CA SER A 51 5.83 3.88 8.90
C SER A 51 6.98 2.87 8.80
N VAL A 52 7.49 2.61 7.59
CA VAL A 52 8.54 1.60 7.36
C VAL A 52 9.90 2.21 6.98
N CYS A 53 9.93 3.41 6.41
CA CYS A 53 11.15 4.05 5.92
C CYS A 53 11.59 5.21 6.82
N LYS A 54 12.89 5.27 7.07
CA LYS A 54 13.58 6.40 7.73
C LYS A 54 14.55 7.06 6.75
N ARG A 55 15.14 8.17 7.17
CA ARG A 55 16.16 8.87 6.37
C ARG A 55 17.33 7.94 6.04
N GLY A 56 17.62 7.81 4.76
CA GLY A 56 18.71 6.99 4.23
C GLY A 56 18.32 5.53 3.94
N ASP A 57 17.16 5.05 4.40
CA ASP A 57 16.66 3.72 4.04
C ASP A 57 16.35 3.65 2.55
N LYS A 58 16.63 2.49 1.93
CA LYS A 58 16.28 2.23 0.54
C LYS A 58 14.90 1.58 0.44
N ILE A 59 14.15 1.99 -0.58
CA ILE A 59 12.86 1.39 -0.94
C ILE A 59 12.82 1.08 -2.44
N ILE A 60 12.50 -0.16 -2.78
CA ILE A 60 12.34 -0.61 -4.17
C ILE A 60 10.93 -0.27 -4.63
N LEU A 61 10.80 0.41 -5.77
CA LEU A 61 9.50 0.87 -6.28
C LEU A 61 9.50 1.03 -7.80
N PRO A 62 8.35 0.94 -8.47
CA PRO A 62 8.28 1.17 -9.91
C PRO A 62 8.43 2.66 -10.24
N ARG A 63 8.94 2.97 -11.42
CA ARG A 63 9.15 4.35 -11.83
C ARG A 63 7.85 5.11 -12.14
N ASN A 64 6.75 4.41 -12.37
CA ASN A 64 5.41 4.95 -12.64
C ASN A 64 4.52 5.04 -11.39
N VAL A 65 5.10 5.24 -10.22
CA VAL A 65 4.35 5.45 -8.97
C VAL A 65 3.53 6.74 -9.00
N HIS A 66 2.49 6.76 -8.18
CA HIS A 66 1.74 7.98 -7.94
C HIS A 66 2.61 9.04 -7.22
N ARG A 67 2.33 10.31 -7.46
CA ARG A 67 3.03 11.46 -6.87
C ARG A 67 3.11 11.43 -5.33
N SER A 68 2.11 10.84 -4.68
CA SER A 68 2.09 10.66 -3.22
C SER A 68 3.28 9.88 -2.69
N VAL A 69 3.74 8.85 -3.42
CA VAL A 69 4.93 8.07 -3.07
C VAL A 69 6.17 8.96 -3.10
N ILE A 70 6.36 9.74 -4.17
CA ILE A 70 7.51 10.65 -4.29
C ILE A 70 7.51 11.68 -3.16
N ASN A 71 6.34 12.24 -2.83
CA ASN A 71 6.20 13.16 -1.71
C ASN A 71 6.57 12.50 -0.37
N ALA A 72 6.17 11.25 -0.16
CA ALA A 72 6.55 10.50 1.03
C ALA A 72 8.08 10.32 1.14
N LEU A 73 8.75 9.98 0.02
CA LEU A 73 10.21 9.85 -0.01
C LEU A 73 10.91 11.17 0.36
N VAL A 74 10.39 12.30 -0.13
CA VAL A 74 10.91 13.63 0.22
C VAL A 74 10.74 13.90 1.72
N LEU A 75 9.58 13.53 2.29
CA LEU A 75 9.28 13.76 3.71
C LEU A 75 10.17 12.92 4.63
N CYS A 76 10.36 11.62 4.35
CA CYS A 76 11.17 10.75 5.21
C CYS A 76 12.67 10.77 4.85
N GLY A 77 13.04 11.21 3.66
CA GLY A 77 14.41 11.17 3.16
C GLY A 77 14.88 9.76 2.78
N ALA A 78 13.98 8.87 2.42
CA ALA A 78 14.30 7.55 1.91
C ALA A 78 14.84 7.63 0.48
N ILE A 79 15.66 6.65 0.11
CA ILE A 79 16.36 6.57 -1.18
C ILE A 79 15.61 5.60 -2.09
N PRO A 80 15.06 6.07 -3.22
CA PRO A 80 14.35 5.20 -4.15
C PRO A 80 15.31 4.32 -4.95
N VAL A 81 15.02 3.03 -5.02
CA VAL A 81 15.59 2.07 -5.97
C VAL A 81 14.52 1.80 -7.04
N TYR A 82 14.70 2.38 -8.21
CA TYR A 82 13.69 2.31 -9.26
C TYR A 82 13.75 1.02 -10.07
N VAL A 83 12.62 0.32 -10.16
CA VAL A 83 12.38 -0.73 -11.14
C VAL A 83 11.63 -0.12 -12.33
N ASN A 84 12.16 -0.27 -13.53
CA ASN A 84 11.47 0.22 -14.71
C ASN A 84 10.32 -0.73 -15.06
N PRO A 85 9.07 -0.24 -15.15
CA PRO A 85 7.96 -1.04 -15.64
C PRO A 85 8.16 -1.37 -17.11
N GLU A 86 7.55 -2.45 -17.58
CA GLU A 86 7.42 -2.64 -19.02
C GLU A 86 6.59 -1.52 -19.65
N VAL A 87 6.85 -1.27 -20.90
CA VAL A 87 6.10 -0.30 -21.70
C VAL A 87 5.51 -1.01 -22.92
N ASN A 88 4.21 -0.89 -23.09
CA ASN A 88 3.58 -1.24 -24.33
C ASN A 88 3.79 -0.10 -25.34
N HIS A 89 4.83 -0.19 -26.16
CA HIS A 89 5.20 0.87 -27.09
C HIS A 89 4.13 1.16 -28.15
N HIS A 90 3.29 0.17 -28.47
CA HIS A 90 2.19 0.37 -29.43
C HIS A 90 1.09 1.25 -28.86
N ARG A 91 0.84 1.16 -27.55
CA ARG A 91 -0.22 1.92 -26.84
C ARG A 91 0.34 3.09 -26.04
N GLY A 92 1.65 3.20 -25.87
CA GLY A 92 2.30 4.24 -25.07
C GLY A 92 1.99 4.16 -23.59
N ILE A 93 1.66 2.98 -23.04
CA ILE A 93 1.28 2.80 -21.63
C ILE A 93 2.33 1.99 -20.87
N SER A 94 2.54 2.37 -19.60
CA SER A 94 3.34 1.58 -18.66
C SER A 94 2.53 0.39 -18.15
N LEU A 95 3.18 -0.75 -18.08
CA LEU A 95 2.64 -2.00 -17.55
C LEU A 95 3.04 -2.17 -16.06
N GLY A 96 2.78 -3.34 -15.49
CA GLY A 96 3.21 -3.70 -14.14
C GLY A 96 4.71 -3.95 -14.02
N MET A 97 5.17 -4.22 -12.80
CA MET A 97 6.54 -4.64 -12.52
C MET A 97 6.71 -6.12 -12.89
N LYS A 98 7.80 -6.44 -13.59
CA LYS A 98 8.18 -7.83 -13.79
C LYS A 98 8.87 -8.39 -12.55
N ARG A 99 8.51 -9.60 -12.15
CA ARG A 99 9.12 -10.29 -11.01
C ARG A 99 10.64 -10.45 -11.15
N GLU A 100 11.15 -10.69 -12.36
CA GLU A 100 12.58 -10.83 -12.63
C GLU A 100 13.34 -9.53 -12.35
N GLN A 101 12.74 -8.38 -12.65
CA GLN A 101 13.33 -7.07 -12.37
C GLN A 101 13.28 -6.75 -10.88
N VAL A 102 12.20 -7.13 -10.19
CA VAL A 102 12.10 -6.99 -8.73
C VAL A 102 13.14 -7.88 -8.04
N ALA A 103 13.26 -9.15 -8.44
CA ALA A 103 14.27 -10.07 -7.91
C ALA A 103 15.69 -9.53 -8.09
N LYS A 104 15.98 -8.96 -9.26
CA LYS A 104 17.27 -8.30 -9.53
C LYS A 104 17.50 -7.11 -8.59
N ALA A 105 16.51 -6.23 -8.43
CA ALA A 105 16.63 -5.07 -7.56
C ALA A 105 16.84 -5.47 -6.09
N ILE A 106 16.16 -6.50 -5.61
CA ILE A 106 16.35 -7.07 -4.27
C ILE A 106 17.78 -7.61 -4.10
N ALA A 107 18.29 -8.35 -5.08
CA ALA A 107 19.64 -8.91 -5.05
C ALA A 107 20.73 -7.82 -5.07
N GLU A 108 20.51 -6.74 -5.82
CA GLU A 108 21.45 -5.60 -5.91
C GLU A 108 21.36 -4.67 -4.70
N HIS A 109 20.24 -4.68 -3.97
CA HIS A 109 19.98 -3.82 -2.81
C HIS A 109 19.41 -4.61 -1.63
N PRO A 110 20.18 -5.56 -1.07
CA PRO A 110 19.71 -6.39 0.06
C PRO A 110 19.51 -5.59 1.36
N ASP A 111 19.96 -4.34 1.38
CA ASP A 111 19.76 -3.37 2.45
C ASP A 111 18.49 -2.52 2.30
N ALA A 112 17.67 -2.77 1.28
CA ALA A 112 16.38 -2.12 1.15
C ALA A 112 15.42 -2.62 2.25
N VAL A 113 14.57 -1.72 2.75
CA VAL A 113 13.64 -2.05 3.84
C VAL A 113 12.26 -2.45 3.33
N ALA A 114 11.90 -2.05 2.12
CA ALA A 114 10.58 -2.33 1.56
C ALA A 114 10.59 -2.42 0.02
N VAL A 115 9.60 -3.13 -0.50
CA VAL A 115 9.18 -3.11 -1.89
C VAL A 115 7.79 -2.48 -1.96
N LEU A 116 7.62 -1.43 -2.76
CA LEU A 116 6.31 -0.83 -3.03
C LEU A 116 5.85 -1.21 -4.43
N VAL A 117 4.62 -1.70 -4.54
CA VAL A 117 4.00 -2.11 -5.80
C VAL A 117 2.77 -1.25 -6.07
N ASN A 118 2.65 -0.72 -7.29
CA ASN A 118 1.42 -0.10 -7.76
C ASN A 118 0.58 -1.18 -8.48
N ASN A 119 -0.47 -1.67 -7.83
CA ASN A 119 -1.26 -2.82 -8.31
C ASN A 119 -2.77 -2.67 -7.99
N PRO A 120 -3.61 -2.47 -9.00
CA PRO A 120 -3.27 -2.34 -10.42
C PRO A 120 -2.65 -0.98 -10.77
N THR A 121 -2.04 -0.89 -11.95
CA THR A 121 -1.67 0.40 -12.53
C THR A 121 -2.93 1.21 -12.89
N TYR A 122 -2.75 2.49 -13.25
CA TYR A 122 -3.85 3.34 -13.73
C TYR A 122 -4.63 2.72 -14.91
N TYR A 123 -3.98 1.89 -15.71
CA TYR A 123 -4.56 1.22 -16.87
C TYR A 123 -5.15 -0.17 -16.57
N GLY A 124 -5.26 -0.54 -15.30
CA GLY A 124 -5.82 -1.82 -14.86
C GLY A 124 -4.87 -3.01 -15.02
N ILE A 125 -3.57 -2.77 -15.24
CA ILE A 125 -2.58 -3.84 -15.38
C ILE A 125 -2.08 -4.26 -14.00
N CYS A 126 -2.15 -5.55 -13.71
CA CYS A 126 -1.64 -6.14 -12.47
C CYS A 126 -0.25 -6.75 -12.66
N SER A 127 0.56 -6.67 -11.62
CA SER A 127 1.82 -7.40 -11.48
C SER A 127 1.56 -8.79 -10.88
N ASP A 128 2.53 -9.68 -10.94
CA ASP A 128 2.50 -10.94 -10.17
C ASP A 128 2.74 -10.65 -8.69
N LEU A 129 1.69 -10.13 -8.02
CA LEU A 129 1.79 -9.60 -6.68
C LEU A 129 2.17 -10.66 -5.66
N LYS A 130 1.61 -11.89 -5.75
CA LYS A 130 1.96 -13.01 -4.84
C LYS A 130 3.45 -13.35 -4.90
N ALA A 131 4.02 -13.40 -6.11
CA ALA A 131 5.45 -13.66 -6.26
C ALA A 131 6.31 -12.51 -5.71
N ILE A 132 5.90 -11.26 -5.93
CA ILE A 132 6.63 -10.07 -5.44
C ILE A 132 6.60 -10.02 -3.91
N VAL A 133 5.44 -10.23 -3.29
CA VAL A 133 5.30 -10.31 -1.82
C VAL A 133 6.23 -11.38 -1.25
N LYS A 134 6.18 -12.59 -1.83
CA LYS A 134 7.05 -13.67 -1.37
C LYS A 134 8.53 -13.29 -1.46
N MET A 135 8.98 -12.74 -2.58
CA MET A 135 10.38 -12.33 -2.76
C MET A 135 10.81 -11.24 -1.77
N ALA A 136 9.92 -10.27 -1.49
CA ALA A 136 10.18 -9.23 -0.50
C ALA A 136 10.34 -9.83 0.91
N HIS A 137 9.41 -10.68 1.32
CA HIS A 137 9.45 -11.34 2.64
C HIS A 137 10.64 -12.29 2.78
N ASP A 138 10.98 -13.08 1.75
CA ASP A 138 12.17 -13.96 1.76
C ASP A 138 13.47 -13.15 1.95
N ALA A 139 13.47 -11.87 1.54
CA ALA A 139 14.58 -10.94 1.73
C ALA A 139 14.49 -10.11 3.03
N GLY A 140 13.48 -10.33 3.87
CA GLY A 140 13.25 -9.55 5.10
C GLY A 140 12.77 -8.12 4.87
N MET A 141 12.15 -7.84 3.73
CA MET A 141 11.62 -6.55 3.34
C MET A 141 10.10 -6.51 3.50
N TYR A 142 9.55 -5.35 3.85
CA TYR A 142 8.10 -5.12 3.80
C TYR A 142 7.60 -5.05 2.36
N CYS A 143 6.36 -5.48 2.11
CA CYS A 143 5.68 -5.29 0.85
C CYS A 143 4.50 -4.34 1.03
N LEU A 144 4.54 -3.20 0.35
CA LEU A 144 3.53 -2.15 0.38
C LEU A 144 2.80 -2.12 -0.97
N ALA A 145 1.47 -2.11 -0.96
CA ALA A 145 0.68 -2.06 -2.18
C ALA A 145 -0.09 -0.73 -2.29
N ASP A 146 0.21 0.06 -3.32
CA ASP A 146 -0.69 1.12 -3.75
C ASP A 146 -1.77 0.48 -4.63
N GLU A 147 -2.89 0.16 -4.00
CA GLU A 147 -4.05 -0.51 -4.60
C GLU A 147 -5.22 0.47 -4.80
N ALA A 148 -4.90 1.74 -5.05
CA ALA A 148 -5.88 2.80 -5.21
C ALA A 148 -6.95 2.53 -6.27
N HIS A 149 -6.66 1.71 -7.27
CA HIS A 149 -7.59 1.30 -8.33
C HIS A 149 -8.11 -0.13 -8.17
N GLY A 150 -7.79 -0.83 -7.08
CA GLY A 150 -8.06 -2.25 -6.86
C GLY A 150 -9.10 -2.56 -5.78
N THR A 151 -9.83 -1.59 -5.25
CA THR A 151 -10.83 -1.81 -4.18
C THR A 151 -11.82 -2.93 -4.51
N HIS A 152 -12.21 -3.09 -5.77
CA HIS A 152 -13.14 -4.12 -6.22
C HIS A 152 -12.55 -5.55 -6.27
N PHE A 153 -11.23 -5.71 -6.17
CA PHE A 153 -10.58 -7.04 -6.18
C PHE A 153 -11.03 -7.92 -5.00
N TYR A 154 -11.42 -7.29 -3.91
CA TYR A 154 -11.84 -7.98 -2.69
C TYR A 154 -13.25 -8.59 -2.75
N PHE A 155 -14.06 -8.25 -3.76
CA PHE A 155 -15.49 -8.54 -3.77
C PHE A 155 -15.98 -9.26 -5.03
N GLY A 156 -15.09 -9.70 -5.92
CA GLY A 156 -15.44 -10.39 -7.16
C GLY A 156 -14.77 -11.75 -7.29
N GLU A 157 -15.51 -12.76 -7.79
CA GLU A 157 -15.01 -14.14 -7.94
C GLU A 157 -13.88 -14.27 -8.98
N ASP A 158 -13.96 -13.50 -10.08
CA ASP A 158 -12.99 -13.54 -11.18
C ASP A 158 -12.04 -12.32 -11.19
N MET A 159 -11.77 -11.76 -10.02
CA MET A 159 -10.89 -10.60 -9.90
C MET A 159 -9.42 -11.01 -9.73
N PRO A 160 -8.48 -10.12 -10.12
CA PRO A 160 -7.08 -10.31 -9.77
C PRO A 160 -6.90 -10.41 -8.25
N VAL A 161 -5.84 -11.08 -7.82
CA VAL A 161 -5.52 -11.20 -6.40
C VAL A 161 -5.36 -9.83 -5.74
N SER A 162 -6.04 -9.61 -4.62
CA SER A 162 -5.92 -8.40 -3.83
C SER A 162 -4.62 -8.36 -3.02
N ALA A 163 -4.24 -7.20 -2.51
CA ALA A 163 -3.02 -7.05 -1.75
C ALA A 163 -3.05 -7.85 -0.44
N MET A 164 -4.17 -7.85 0.27
CA MET A 164 -4.32 -8.63 1.51
C MET A 164 -4.29 -10.13 1.25
N GLU A 165 -4.97 -10.61 0.19
CA GLU A 165 -4.91 -12.02 -0.21
C GLU A 165 -3.50 -12.44 -0.67
N ALA A 166 -2.76 -11.53 -1.30
CA ALA A 166 -1.37 -11.78 -1.69
C ALA A 166 -0.41 -11.81 -0.50
N GLY A 167 -0.83 -11.33 0.67
CA GLY A 167 -0.03 -11.27 1.88
C GLY A 167 0.84 -10.01 2.00
N ALA A 168 0.50 -8.92 1.31
CA ALA A 168 1.20 -7.64 1.47
C ALA A 168 1.02 -7.11 2.90
N ASP A 169 2.05 -6.50 3.48
CA ASP A 169 2.02 -6.00 4.86
C ASP A 169 1.03 -4.85 5.02
N MET A 170 0.98 -3.96 4.02
CA MET A 170 0.04 -2.84 3.99
C MET A 170 -0.47 -2.59 2.57
N ALA A 171 -1.72 -2.15 2.48
CA ALA A 171 -2.31 -1.70 1.23
C ALA A 171 -3.09 -0.40 1.41
N SER A 172 -3.09 0.42 0.38
CA SER A 172 -3.87 1.65 0.32
C SER A 172 -4.93 1.54 -0.76
N VAL A 173 -6.22 1.58 -0.39
CA VAL A 173 -7.35 1.47 -1.32
C VAL A 173 -8.16 2.76 -1.37
N SER A 174 -8.57 3.17 -2.58
CA SER A 174 -9.44 4.35 -2.78
C SER A 174 -10.90 3.95 -2.83
N MET A 175 -11.63 4.21 -1.76
CA MET A 175 -13.06 3.92 -1.71
C MET A 175 -13.87 4.77 -2.69
N HIS A 176 -13.42 6.01 -2.96
CA HIS A 176 -14.10 6.92 -3.89
C HIS A 176 -13.86 6.62 -5.39
N LYS A 177 -12.97 5.67 -5.74
CA LYS A 177 -12.75 5.27 -7.14
C LYS A 177 -13.64 4.08 -7.51
N SER A 178 -13.41 2.92 -6.91
CA SER A 178 -14.14 1.69 -7.19
C SER A 178 -14.91 1.11 -6.01
N GLY A 179 -14.89 1.77 -4.85
CA GLY A 179 -15.62 1.34 -3.64
C GLY A 179 -16.98 2.01 -3.43
N GLY A 180 -17.42 2.90 -4.34
CA GLY A 180 -18.76 3.50 -4.31
C GLY A 180 -18.96 4.63 -3.28
N SER A 181 -17.92 5.13 -2.64
CA SER A 181 -18.00 6.22 -1.66
C SER A 181 -17.79 7.60 -2.28
N LEU A 182 -18.10 8.64 -1.52
CA LEU A 182 -17.78 10.02 -1.90
C LEU A 182 -16.28 10.29 -1.81
N THR A 183 -15.82 11.31 -2.54
CA THR A 183 -14.43 11.79 -2.49
C THR A 183 -14.16 12.46 -1.13
N GLN A 184 -13.06 12.39 -0.66
CA GLN A 184 -11.76 11.81 -0.59
C GLN A 184 -11.74 10.65 0.41
N SER A 185 -12.30 9.52 0.07
CA SER A 185 -12.42 8.37 0.94
C SER A 185 -11.38 7.31 0.57
N SER A 186 -10.63 6.86 1.56
CA SER A 186 -9.61 5.83 1.43
C SER A 186 -9.52 5.00 2.70
N LEU A 187 -9.04 3.76 2.56
CA LEU A 187 -8.62 2.92 3.68
C LEU A 187 -7.13 2.65 3.59
N LEU A 188 -6.48 2.66 4.74
CA LEU A 188 -5.19 2.01 4.94
C LEU A 188 -5.48 0.64 5.56
N LEU A 189 -5.12 -0.41 4.85
CA LEU A 189 -5.24 -1.80 5.29
C LEU A 189 -3.88 -2.28 5.79
N VAL A 190 -3.88 -2.99 6.92
CA VAL A 190 -2.67 -3.56 7.53
C VAL A 190 -2.93 -5.02 7.82
N LEU A 191 -2.09 -5.91 7.27
CA LEU A 191 -2.24 -7.35 7.46
C LEU A 191 -1.65 -7.81 8.80
N SER A 192 -0.51 -7.22 9.23
CA SER A 192 0.12 -7.54 10.50
C SER A 192 0.91 -6.34 11.03
N LEU A 193 0.75 -6.07 12.33
CA LEU A 193 1.55 -5.08 13.05
C LEU A 193 2.78 -5.71 13.73
N ILE A 194 2.92 -7.03 13.71
CA ILE A 194 3.98 -7.76 14.45
C ILE A 194 5.37 -7.32 13.97
N HIS A 195 5.53 -7.06 12.68
CA HIS A 195 6.79 -6.59 12.12
C HIS A 195 7.05 -5.08 12.30
N ILE A 196 6.03 -4.30 12.67
CA ILE A 196 6.15 -2.85 12.90
C ILE A 196 6.50 -2.55 14.35
N SER A 197 6.13 -3.42 15.29
CA SER A 197 6.27 -3.21 16.73
C SER A 197 7.59 -3.72 17.34
N GLU A 198 8.37 -4.51 16.61
CA GLU A 198 9.68 -4.97 17.10
C GLU A 198 10.82 -4.27 16.35
N PRO A 199 11.57 -3.37 17.00
CA PRO A 199 12.85 -2.91 16.45
C PRO A 199 13.87 -4.04 16.55
N THR A 200 13.90 -4.93 15.57
CA THR A 200 14.88 -6.02 15.48
C THR A 200 16.27 -5.57 15.00
N ARG A 201 16.58 -4.30 15.12
CA ARG A 201 17.97 -3.82 14.97
C ARG A 201 18.42 -3.19 16.27
N PRO A 202 19.50 -3.72 16.91
CA PRO A 202 20.12 -3.05 18.04
C PRO A 202 20.59 -1.65 17.60
N ILE A 203 20.29 -0.69 18.42
CA ILE A 203 20.80 0.68 18.32
C ILE A 203 22.32 0.68 18.41
#